data_f92e4f03b06b55269ad0c06ba8d461fc
#
_entry.id   f92e4f03b06b55269ad0c06ba8d461fc
#
_cell.length_a   1.000
_cell.length_b   1.000
_cell.length_c   1.000
_cell.angle_alpha   90.00
_cell.angle_beta   90.00
_cell.angle_gamma   90.00
#
_symmetry.space_group_name_H-M   'P 1'
#
loop_
_entity.id
_entity.type
_entity.pdbx_description
1 polymer ?
#
loop_
_entity_poly.entity_id
_entity_poly.type
_entity_poly.pdbx_seq_one_letter_code
_entity_poly.pdbx_strand_id
1 'polypeptide(L)'
;MAKVKAKKKAPAKKKSTAAKVSSPALTKAKAAVAKLEKEANAASKAAQAARKKAAAAKKKAAKAKTATSKKAATSAQSAAKKAAAKVAATNAKIRTAKARARAAEAAAKAKAKKAADAKKAEDDLKKAVDAFTKRWKKKRAKADAAKAAKQARKDALKARIAAKKAAQKEKAAAKKAAAKAKAAARKAAAKKKA
;
A
#
# COMPACT_ATOMS: atom_id res chain seq x y z
N MET A 1 -34.87 -40.20 -15.79
CA MET A 1 -34.38 -39.18 -14.83
C MET A 1 -33.19 -38.48 -15.44
N ALA A 2 -33.37 -37.22 -15.90
CA ALA A 2 -32.35 -36.45 -16.61
C ALA A 2 -31.55 -35.60 -15.59
N LYS A 3 -30.21 -35.82 -15.52
CA LYS A 3 -29.28 -35.04 -14.67
C LYS A 3 -29.03 -33.67 -15.30
N VAL A 4 -29.53 -32.61 -14.67
CA VAL A 4 -29.22 -31.21 -15.00
C VAL A 4 -27.80 -30.90 -14.61
N LYS A 5 -26.90 -30.66 -15.58
CA LYS A 5 -25.53 -30.18 -15.37
C LYS A 5 -25.56 -28.67 -15.00
N ALA A 6 -25.25 -28.35 -13.78
CA ALA A 6 -25.05 -26.97 -13.34
C ALA A 6 -23.86 -26.35 -14.07
N LYS A 7 -24.10 -25.31 -14.87
CA LYS A 7 -23.08 -24.45 -15.50
C LYS A 7 -22.36 -23.65 -14.41
N LYS A 8 -21.09 -23.96 -14.11
CA LYS A 8 -20.22 -23.12 -13.27
C LYS A 8 -20.02 -21.77 -13.95
N LYS A 9 -20.57 -20.70 -13.37
CA LYS A 9 -20.26 -19.32 -13.75
C LYS A 9 -18.78 -19.04 -13.49
N ALA A 10 -18.05 -18.68 -14.56
CA ALA A 10 -16.68 -18.22 -14.47
C ALA A 10 -16.60 -16.94 -13.61
N PRO A 11 -15.57 -16.77 -12.76
CA PRO A 11 -15.43 -15.57 -11.95
C PRO A 11 -15.21 -14.36 -12.85
N ALA A 12 -16.07 -13.34 -12.70
CA ALA A 12 -15.94 -12.07 -13.39
C ALA A 12 -14.55 -11.47 -13.12
N LYS A 13 -13.75 -11.32 -14.18
CA LYS A 13 -12.48 -10.56 -14.14
C LYS A 13 -12.79 -9.16 -13.60
N LYS A 14 -12.46 -8.88 -12.33
CA LYS A 14 -12.42 -7.53 -11.78
C LYS A 14 -11.51 -6.70 -12.70
N LYS A 15 -12.09 -5.79 -13.50
CA LYS A 15 -11.36 -4.73 -14.18
C LYS A 15 -10.62 -3.95 -13.09
N SER A 16 -9.32 -4.15 -12.98
CA SER A 16 -8.48 -3.31 -12.14
C SER A 16 -8.57 -1.91 -12.73
N THR A 17 -9.24 -1.01 -12.05
CA THR A 17 -9.12 0.44 -12.28
C THR A 17 -7.69 0.81 -11.90
N ALA A 18 -6.78 0.62 -12.84
CA ALA A 18 -5.41 1.08 -12.72
C ALA A 18 -5.48 2.59 -12.49
N ALA A 19 -5.19 3.02 -11.27
CA ALA A 19 -5.09 4.43 -10.93
C ALA A 19 -4.20 5.10 -11.98
N LYS A 20 -4.72 6.13 -12.67
CA LYS A 20 -3.98 6.87 -13.69
C LYS A 20 -2.74 7.47 -13.04
N VAL A 21 -1.60 6.82 -13.24
CA VAL A 21 -0.32 7.30 -12.73
C VAL A 21 0.01 8.57 -13.52
N SER A 22 -0.24 9.73 -12.92
CA SER A 22 0.12 11.03 -13.50
C SER A 22 1.41 11.52 -12.85
N SER A 23 2.39 11.88 -13.68
CA SER A 23 3.58 12.61 -13.25
C SER A 23 3.72 13.87 -14.08
N PRO A 24 4.26 14.98 -13.54
CA PRO A 24 4.47 16.22 -14.30
C PRO A 24 5.28 16.01 -15.58
N ALA A 25 6.27 15.12 -15.55
CA ALA A 25 7.07 14.75 -16.71
C ALA A 25 6.23 14.05 -17.80
N LEU A 26 5.34 13.14 -17.42
CA LEU A 26 4.45 12.45 -18.35
C LEU A 26 3.45 13.42 -18.98
N THR A 27 2.89 14.34 -18.20
CA THR A 27 1.96 15.35 -18.69
C THR A 27 2.63 16.27 -19.71
N LYS A 28 3.85 16.77 -19.40
CA LYS A 28 4.65 17.58 -20.33
C LYS A 28 4.98 16.80 -21.62
N ALA A 29 5.38 15.54 -21.52
CA ALA A 29 5.70 14.72 -22.67
C ALA A 29 4.47 14.47 -23.58
N LYS A 30 3.30 14.22 -23.01
CA LYS A 30 2.04 14.07 -23.76
C LYS A 30 1.62 15.37 -24.45
N ALA A 31 1.75 16.50 -23.78
CA ALA A 31 1.48 17.81 -24.35
C ALA A 31 2.41 18.13 -25.56
N ALA A 32 3.69 17.77 -25.45
CA ALA A 32 4.64 17.92 -26.54
C ALA A 32 4.26 17.06 -27.76
N VAL A 33 3.85 15.82 -27.57
CA VAL A 33 3.36 14.94 -28.64
C VAL A 33 2.12 15.55 -29.29
N ALA A 34 1.15 16.03 -28.54
CA ALA A 34 -0.07 16.63 -29.09
C ALA A 34 0.22 17.90 -29.94
N LYS A 35 1.18 18.73 -29.51
CA LYS A 35 1.65 19.88 -30.31
C LYS A 35 2.23 19.43 -31.64
N LEU A 36 3.16 18.49 -31.62
CA LEU A 36 3.81 17.97 -32.82
C LEU A 36 2.84 17.29 -33.78
N GLU A 37 1.83 16.60 -33.27
CA GLU A 37 0.77 16.01 -34.11
C GLU A 37 -0.08 17.07 -34.81
N LYS A 38 -0.39 18.19 -34.16
CA LYS A 38 -1.05 19.33 -34.79
C LYS A 38 -0.17 19.94 -35.90
N GLU A 39 1.12 20.12 -35.62
CA GLU A 39 2.09 20.62 -36.62
C GLU A 39 2.24 19.66 -37.81
N ALA A 40 2.27 18.37 -37.59
CA ALA A 40 2.34 17.36 -38.64
C ALA A 40 1.10 17.37 -39.53
N ASN A 41 -0.08 17.52 -38.93
CA ASN A 41 -1.33 17.62 -39.68
C ASN A 41 -1.34 18.89 -40.58
N ALA A 42 -0.88 20.02 -40.03
CA ALA A 42 -0.77 21.25 -40.81
C ALA A 42 0.27 21.10 -41.95
N ALA A 43 1.45 20.54 -41.65
CA ALA A 43 2.48 20.27 -42.64
C ALA A 43 2.02 19.30 -43.75
N SER A 44 1.27 18.26 -43.36
CA SER A 44 0.69 17.30 -44.32
C SER A 44 -0.31 17.96 -45.28
N LYS A 45 -1.22 18.79 -44.73
CA LYS A 45 -2.15 19.57 -45.59
C LYS A 45 -1.40 20.50 -46.54
N ALA A 46 -0.36 21.20 -46.05
CA ALA A 46 0.48 22.07 -46.91
C ALA A 46 1.22 21.27 -48.00
N ALA A 47 1.76 20.10 -47.67
CA ALA A 47 2.41 19.22 -48.61
C ALA A 47 1.45 18.69 -49.68
N GLN A 48 0.24 18.34 -49.31
CA GLN A 48 -0.80 17.94 -50.28
C GLN A 48 -1.16 19.08 -51.23
N ALA A 49 -1.34 20.30 -50.71
CA ALA A 49 -1.60 21.48 -51.53
C ALA A 49 -0.43 21.79 -52.49
N ALA A 50 0.81 21.70 -52.00
CA ALA A 50 1.99 21.89 -52.83
C ALA A 50 2.11 20.82 -53.93
N ARG A 51 1.80 19.56 -53.65
CA ARG A 51 1.77 18.48 -54.66
C ARG A 51 0.70 18.73 -55.72
N LYS A 52 -0.52 19.17 -55.34
CA LYS A 52 -1.58 19.54 -56.30
C LYS A 52 -1.14 20.69 -57.20
N LYS A 53 -0.52 21.73 -56.63
CA LYS A 53 0.03 22.86 -57.41
C LYS A 53 1.13 22.41 -58.39
N ALA A 54 2.04 21.55 -57.95
CA ALA A 54 3.12 21.01 -58.80
C ALA A 54 2.56 20.15 -59.95
N ALA A 55 1.55 19.33 -59.68
CA ALA A 55 0.88 18.55 -60.72
C ALA A 55 0.17 19.44 -61.77
N ALA A 56 -0.53 20.48 -61.33
CA ALA A 56 -1.19 21.44 -62.19
C ALA A 56 -0.18 22.22 -63.04
N ALA A 57 0.92 22.68 -62.40
CA ALA A 57 2.00 23.38 -63.14
C ALA A 57 2.68 22.47 -64.16
N LYS A 58 2.90 21.19 -63.84
CA LYS A 58 3.44 20.21 -64.79
C LYS A 58 2.51 20.00 -65.99
N LYS A 59 1.19 19.89 -65.76
CA LYS A 59 0.19 19.78 -66.85
C LYS A 59 0.21 21.04 -67.76
N LYS A 60 0.25 22.23 -67.11
CA LYS A 60 0.34 23.51 -67.91
C LYS A 60 1.63 23.59 -68.73
N ALA A 61 2.77 23.19 -68.13
CA ALA A 61 4.07 23.19 -68.84
C ALA A 61 4.08 22.20 -70.01
N ALA A 62 3.42 21.05 -69.87
CA ALA A 62 3.30 20.08 -70.99
C ALA A 62 2.47 20.61 -72.17
N LYS A 63 1.42 21.41 -71.87
CA LYS A 63 0.55 22.00 -72.90
C LYS A 63 1.21 23.22 -73.56
N ALA A 64 1.73 24.16 -72.78
CA ALA A 64 2.23 25.42 -73.26
C ALA A 64 3.63 25.35 -73.83
N LYS A 65 4.46 24.38 -73.50
CA LYS A 65 5.83 24.10 -73.91
C LYS A 65 6.81 25.29 -73.80
N THR A 66 6.42 26.42 -73.16
CA THR A 66 7.21 27.64 -73.03
C THR A 66 8.27 27.51 -71.94
N ALA A 67 9.38 28.24 -72.02
CA ALA A 67 10.43 28.27 -71.01
C ALA A 67 9.91 28.70 -69.61
N THR A 68 8.98 29.67 -69.61
CA THR A 68 8.35 30.19 -68.40
C THR A 68 7.49 29.13 -67.72
N SER A 69 6.68 28.36 -68.43
CA SER A 69 5.86 27.29 -67.87
C SER A 69 6.69 26.12 -67.33
N LYS A 70 7.83 25.81 -68.04
CA LYS A 70 8.80 24.82 -67.53
C LYS A 70 9.45 25.26 -66.22
N LYS A 71 9.90 26.51 -66.09
CA LYS A 71 10.46 27.11 -64.88
C LYS A 71 9.42 27.09 -63.75
N ALA A 72 8.17 27.45 -63.98
CA ALA A 72 7.11 27.39 -63.02
C ALA A 72 6.84 25.94 -62.48
N ALA A 73 6.90 24.96 -63.36
CA ALA A 73 6.73 23.56 -62.99
C ALA A 73 7.90 23.05 -62.13
N THR A 74 9.13 23.38 -62.43
CA THR A 74 10.32 23.02 -61.64
C THR A 74 10.30 23.69 -60.27
N SER A 75 9.91 24.94 -60.14
CA SER A 75 9.74 25.68 -58.92
C SER A 75 8.63 25.03 -58.03
N ALA A 76 7.48 24.72 -58.63
CA ALA A 76 6.40 24.05 -57.89
C ALA A 76 6.79 22.63 -57.41
N GLN A 77 7.56 21.89 -58.22
CA GLN A 77 8.08 20.57 -57.78
C GLN A 77 9.09 20.71 -56.62
N SER A 78 9.98 21.71 -56.67
CA SER A 78 10.90 22.00 -55.57
C SER A 78 10.15 22.36 -54.30
N ALA A 79 9.11 23.18 -54.36
CA ALA A 79 8.26 23.51 -53.24
C ALA A 79 7.55 22.27 -52.65
N ALA A 80 7.05 21.39 -53.52
CA ALA A 80 6.42 20.13 -53.07
C ALA A 80 7.42 19.19 -52.39
N LYS A 81 8.67 19.08 -52.89
CA LYS A 81 9.75 18.31 -52.24
C LYS A 81 10.10 18.90 -50.88
N LYS A 82 10.25 20.22 -50.76
CA LYS A 82 10.51 20.91 -49.49
C LYS A 82 9.38 20.68 -48.48
N ALA A 83 8.12 20.74 -48.89
CA ALA A 83 6.98 20.47 -48.05
C ALA A 83 6.93 19.00 -47.56
N ALA A 84 7.25 18.05 -48.46
CA ALA A 84 7.35 16.64 -48.10
C ALA A 84 8.48 16.38 -47.07
N ALA A 85 9.63 17.03 -47.24
CA ALA A 85 10.74 16.94 -46.27
C ALA A 85 10.36 17.50 -44.91
N LYS A 86 9.59 18.58 -44.82
CA LYS A 86 9.04 19.09 -43.55
C LYS A 86 8.13 18.07 -42.85
N VAL A 87 7.25 17.39 -43.59
CA VAL A 87 6.40 16.33 -43.03
C VAL A 87 7.26 15.20 -42.48
N ALA A 88 8.27 14.75 -43.23
CA ALA A 88 9.18 13.69 -42.78
C ALA A 88 9.92 14.09 -41.47
N ALA A 89 10.46 15.31 -41.43
CA ALA A 89 11.13 15.84 -40.22
C ALA A 89 10.19 15.96 -39.03
N THR A 90 8.95 16.41 -39.23
CA THR A 90 7.95 16.50 -38.14
C THR A 90 7.56 15.12 -37.65
N ASN A 91 7.37 14.15 -38.54
CA ASN A 91 7.09 12.77 -38.16
C ASN A 91 8.25 12.11 -37.37
N ALA A 92 9.49 12.42 -37.71
CA ALA A 92 10.66 11.98 -36.93
C ALA A 92 10.62 12.56 -35.50
N LYS A 93 10.34 13.86 -35.36
CA LYS A 93 10.16 14.51 -34.04
C LYS A 93 9.02 13.86 -33.23
N ILE A 94 7.91 13.50 -33.87
CA ILE A 94 6.79 12.80 -33.21
C ILE A 94 7.24 11.44 -32.71
N ARG A 95 8.01 10.68 -33.49
CA ARG A 95 8.52 9.36 -33.05
C ARG A 95 9.39 9.50 -31.79
N THR A 96 10.32 10.45 -31.78
CA THR A 96 11.17 10.71 -30.61
C THR A 96 10.37 11.20 -29.39
N ALA A 97 9.40 12.09 -29.59
CA ALA A 97 8.51 12.58 -28.53
C ALA A 97 7.64 11.44 -27.94
N LYS A 98 7.09 10.57 -28.79
CA LYS A 98 6.35 9.38 -28.33
C LYS A 98 7.23 8.41 -27.56
N ALA A 99 8.47 8.19 -27.97
CA ALA A 99 9.42 7.37 -27.22
C ALA A 99 9.71 7.95 -25.82
N ARG A 100 9.93 9.26 -25.73
CA ARG A 100 10.11 9.97 -24.45
C ARG A 100 8.86 9.87 -23.55
N ALA A 101 7.66 10.00 -24.12
CA ALA A 101 6.42 9.85 -23.38
C ALA A 101 6.24 8.42 -22.81
N ARG A 102 6.57 7.41 -23.60
CA ARG A 102 6.56 5.99 -23.14
C ARG A 102 7.58 5.75 -22.02
N ALA A 103 8.78 6.29 -22.14
CA ALA A 103 9.81 6.18 -21.11
C ALA A 103 9.38 6.87 -19.79
N ALA A 104 8.78 8.07 -19.89
CA ALA A 104 8.24 8.78 -18.73
C ALA A 104 7.08 8.01 -18.07
N GLU A 105 6.22 7.37 -18.84
CA GLU A 105 5.14 6.53 -18.34
C GLU A 105 5.68 5.29 -17.60
N ALA A 106 6.66 4.60 -18.18
CA ALA A 106 7.32 3.45 -17.55
C ALA A 106 8.00 3.84 -16.24
N ALA A 107 8.72 4.98 -16.22
CA ALA A 107 9.34 5.48 -15.00
C ALA A 107 8.31 5.84 -13.90
N ALA A 108 7.20 6.45 -14.29
CA ALA A 108 6.12 6.78 -13.36
C ALA A 108 5.46 5.52 -12.77
N LYS A 109 5.21 4.50 -13.60
CA LYS A 109 4.70 3.20 -13.16
C LYS A 109 5.67 2.49 -12.21
N ALA A 110 6.98 2.52 -12.53
CA ALA A 110 8.00 1.92 -11.67
C ALA A 110 8.08 2.60 -10.30
N LYS A 111 8.02 3.94 -10.25
CA LYS A 111 7.96 4.70 -8.98
C LYS A 111 6.71 4.37 -8.16
N ALA A 112 5.55 4.30 -8.81
CA ALA A 112 4.29 3.95 -8.14
C ALA A 112 4.33 2.52 -7.58
N LYS A 113 4.91 1.58 -8.32
CA LYS A 113 5.10 0.20 -7.86
C LYS A 113 6.01 0.14 -6.64
N LYS A 114 7.18 0.79 -6.68
CA LYS A 114 8.11 0.86 -5.54
C LYS A 114 7.44 1.45 -4.29
N ALA A 115 6.66 2.53 -4.43
CA ALA A 115 5.93 3.13 -3.33
C ALA A 115 4.84 2.20 -2.75
N ALA A 116 4.15 1.44 -3.60
CA ALA A 116 3.16 0.45 -3.17
C ALA A 116 3.83 -0.74 -2.44
N ASP A 117 4.96 -1.20 -2.94
CA ASP A 117 5.72 -2.30 -2.32
C ASP A 117 6.30 -1.87 -0.96
N ALA A 118 6.81 -0.63 -0.85
CA ALA A 118 7.27 -0.06 0.43
C ALA A 118 6.13 0.01 1.47
N LYS A 119 4.95 0.50 1.08
CA LYS A 119 3.78 0.52 1.97
C LYS A 119 3.37 -0.87 2.43
N LYS A 120 3.37 -1.85 1.53
CA LYS A 120 3.08 -3.25 1.91
C LYS A 120 4.09 -3.77 2.92
N ALA A 121 5.38 -3.51 2.71
CA ALA A 121 6.43 -3.91 3.65
C ALA A 121 6.24 -3.27 5.03
N GLU A 122 5.87 -1.99 5.09
CA GLU A 122 5.54 -1.31 6.35
C GLU A 122 4.30 -1.91 7.05
N ASP A 123 3.24 -2.21 6.28
CA ASP A 123 2.03 -2.81 6.82
C ASP A 123 2.30 -4.24 7.34
N ASP A 124 3.11 -5.01 6.64
CA ASP A 124 3.49 -6.36 7.06
C ASP A 124 4.39 -6.33 8.30
N LEU A 125 5.32 -5.36 8.40
CA LEU A 125 6.11 -5.12 9.60
C LEU A 125 5.21 -4.78 10.80
N LYS A 126 4.27 -3.85 10.63
CA LYS A 126 3.31 -3.49 11.70
C LYS A 126 2.53 -4.71 12.18
N LYS A 127 1.99 -5.51 11.26
CA LYS A 127 1.26 -6.75 11.62
C LYS A 127 2.13 -7.73 12.39
N ALA A 128 3.40 -7.90 11.97
CA ALA A 128 4.35 -8.78 12.66
C ALA A 128 4.65 -8.28 14.07
N VAL A 129 4.90 -6.98 14.24
CA VAL A 129 5.13 -6.34 15.55
C VAL A 129 3.91 -6.49 16.46
N ASP A 130 2.70 -6.24 15.94
CA ASP A 130 1.46 -6.38 16.70
C ASP A 130 1.22 -7.83 17.14
N ALA A 131 1.46 -8.79 16.25
CA ALA A 131 1.34 -10.21 16.57
C ALA A 131 2.36 -10.64 17.63
N PHE A 132 3.61 -10.19 17.53
CA PHE A 132 4.64 -10.43 18.52
C PHE A 132 4.26 -9.82 19.88
N THR A 133 3.85 -8.56 19.89
CA THR A 133 3.46 -7.84 21.10
C THR A 133 2.30 -8.54 21.83
N LYS A 134 1.28 -8.98 21.09
CA LYS A 134 0.16 -9.75 21.65
C LYS A 134 0.62 -11.07 22.29
N ARG A 135 1.51 -11.80 21.59
CA ARG A 135 2.07 -13.06 22.11
C ARG A 135 2.93 -12.83 23.35
N TRP A 136 3.78 -11.80 23.33
CA TRP A 136 4.63 -11.45 24.45
C TRP A 136 3.82 -11.03 25.69
N LYS A 137 2.83 -10.13 25.53
CA LYS A 137 1.91 -9.73 26.61
C LYS A 137 1.20 -10.94 27.23
N LYS A 138 0.71 -11.87 26.40
CA LYS A 138 0.06 -13.10 26.88
C LYS A 138 1.02 -14.00 27.65
N LYS A 139 2.27 -14.17 27.19
CA LYS A 139 3.29 -14.93 27.93
C LYS A 139 3.65 -14.25 29.25
N ARG A 140 3.83 -12.94 29.24
CA ARG A 140 4.16 -12.15 30.43
C ARG A 140 3.05 -12.23 31.47
N ALA A 141 1.80 -12.03 31.08
CA ALA A 141 0.66 -12.14 31.97
C ALA A 141 0.56 -13.54 32.63
N LYS A 142 0.79 -14.62 31.87
CA LYS A 142 0.84 -15.97 32.42
C LYS A 142 1.96 -16.14 33.45
N ALA A 143 3.14 -15.63 33.16
CA ALA A 143 4.30 -15.71 34.07
C ALA A 143 4.04 -14.90 35.36
N ASP A 144 3.49 -13.72 35.23
CA ASP A 144 3.16 -12.86 36.37
C ASP A 144 2.03 -13.46 37.24
N ALA A 145 0.98 -14.03 36.62
CA ALA A 145 -0.06 -14.78 37.34
C ALA A 145 0.49 -15.99 38.06
N ALA A 146 1.42 -16.74 37.46
CA ALA A 146 2.06 -17.88 38.13
C ALA A 146 2.92 -17.44 39.31
N LYS A 147 3.63 -16.31 39.22
CA LYS A 147 4.39 -15.74 40.36
C LYS A 147 3.44 -15.30 41.48
N ALA A 148 2.37 -14.58 41.14
CA ALA A 148 1.38 -14.12 42.08
C ALA A 148 0.71 -15.31 42.80
N ALA A 149 0.35 -16.37 42.10
CA ALA A 149 -0.22 -17.59 42.70
C ALA A 149 0.76 -18.29 43.66
N LYS A 150 2.06 -18.36 43.30
CA LYS A 150 3.10 -18.90 44.21
C LYS A 150 3.24 -18.06 45.47
N GLN A 151 3.23 -16.73 45.33
CA GLN A 151 3.31 -15.83 46.48
C GLN A 151 2.08 -15.95 47.37
N ALA A 152 0.88 -15.94 46.81
CA ALA A 152 -0.36 -16.14 47.55
C ALA A 152 -0.41 -17.47 48.34
N ARG A 153 0.10 -18.57 47.76
CA ARG A 153 0.24 -19.85 48.47
C ARG A 153 1.18 -19.76 49.65
N LYS A 154 2.35 -19.06 49.51
CA LYS A 154 3.28 -18.86 50.63
C LYS A 154 2.66 -18.02 51.74
N ASP A 155 1.95 -16.97 51.37
CA ASP A 155 1.30 -16.09 52.35
C ASP A 155 0.15 -16.78 53.06
N ALA A 156 -0.66 -17.57 52.35
CA ALA A 156 -1.69 -18.40 52.95
C ALA A 156 -1.11 -19.46 53.93
N LEU A 157 0.04 -20.05 53.58
CA LEU A 157 0.71 -20.99 54.49
C LEU A 157 1.20 -20.30 55.76
N LYS A 158 1.83 -19.12 55.63
CA LYS A 158 2.26 -18.30 56.79
C LYS A 158 1.08 -17.92 57.69
N ALA A 159 -0.04 -17.49 57.09
CA ALA A 159 -1.26 -17.14 57.81
C ALA A 159 -1.83 -18.36 58.58
N ARG A 160 -1.85 -19.55 57.95
CA ARG A 160 -2.29 -20.79 58.64
C ARG A 160 -1.39 -21.15 59.81
N ILE A 161 -0.07 -21.01 59.70
CA ILE A 161 0.88 -21.27 60.79
C ILE A 161 0.67 -20.26 61.91
N ALA A 162 0.50 -18.97 61.58
CA ALA A 162 0.24 -17.93 62.57
C ALA A 162 -1.09 -18.18 63.33
N ALA A 163 -2.15 -18.52 62.61
CA ALA A 163 -3.44 -18.85 63.21
C ALA A 163 -3.37 -20.08 64.14
N LYS A 164 -2.64 -21.13 63.74
CA LYS A 164 -2.42 -22.29 64.60
C LYS A 164 -1.67 -21.92 65.90
N LYS A 165 -0.62 -21.09 65.79
CA LYS A 165 0.13 -20.62 66.99
C LYS A 165 -0.74 -19.74 67.87
N ALA A 166 -1.57 -18.88 67.35
CA ALA A 166 -2.50 -18.06 68.12
C ALA A 166 -3.53 -18.93 68.86
N ALA A 167 -4.15 -19.89 68.17
CA ALA A 167 -5.10 -20.84 68.83
C ALA A 167 -4.43 -21.69 69.88
N GLN A 168 -3.18 -22.11 69.74
CA GLN A 168 -2.45 -22.82 70.81
C GLN A 168 -2.17 -21.93 72.01
N LYS A 169 -1.80 -20.64 71.78
CA LYS A 169 -1.63 -19.70 72.91
C LYS A 169 -2.93 -19.45 73.67
N GLU A 170 -4.05 -19.27 72.95
CA GLU A 170 -5.36 -19.10 73.54
C GLU A 170 -5.76 -20.34 74.41
N LYS A 171 -5.61 -21.53 73.83
CA LYS A 171 -5.88 -22.79 74.59
C LYS A 171 -5.00 -22.91 75.84
N ALA A 172 -3.71 -22.52 75.72
CA ALA A 172 -2.82 -22.53 76.87
C ALA A 172 -3.22 -21.49 77.96
N ALA A 173 -3.62 -20.29 77.50
CA ALA A 173 -4.10 -19.22 78.37
C ALA A 173 -5.42 -19.65 79.09
N ALA A 174 -6.37 -20.23 78.34
CA ALA A 174 -7.61 -20.74 78.91
C ALA A 174 -7.39 -21.88 79.93
N LYS A 175 -6.45 -22.79 79.62
CA LYS A 175 -6.08 -23.83 80.58
C LYS A 175 -5.47 -23.23 81.87
N LYS A 176 -4.60 -22.24 81.79
CA LYS A 176 -4.02 -21.53 82.91
C LYS A 176 -5.09 -20.79 83.75
N ALA A 177 -6.01 -20.10 83.04
CA ALA A 177 -7.13 -19.43 83.70
C ALA A 177 -8.05 -20.39 84.42
N ALA A 178 -8.42 -21.51 83.79
CA ALA A 178 -9.24 -22.55 84.44
C ALA A 178 -8.53 -23.18 85.62
N ALA A 179 -7.21 -23.42 85.58
CA ALA A 179 -6.44 -23.93 86.68
C ALA A 179 -6.39 -22.93 87.86
N LYS A 180 -6.22 -21.64 87.59
CA LYS A 180 -6.30 -20.58 88.63
C LYS A 180 -7.68 -20.46 89.24
N ALA A 181 -8.75 -20.56 88.49
CA ALA A 181 -10.13 -20.56 88.97
C ALA A 181 -10.42 -21.77 89.88
N LYS A 182 -9.98 -22.95 89.45
CA LYS A 182 -10.07 -24.15 90.28
C LYS A 182 -9.29 -24.05 91.61
N ALA A 183 -8.08 -23.48 91.56
CA ALA A 183 -7.27 -23.24 92.74
C ALA A 183 -7.91 -22.21 93.68
N ALA A 184 -8.50 -21.15 93.17
CA ALA A 184 -9.22 -20.14 93.95
C ALA A 184 -10.49 -20.73 94.61
N ALA A 185 -11.24 -21.53 93.82
CA ALA A 185 -12.43 -22.24 94.38
C ALA A 185 -12.06 -23.24 95.50
N ARG A 186 -10.97 -23.97 95.39
CA ARG A 186 -10.46 -24.86 96.45
C ARG A 186 -10.05 -24.09 97.70
N LYS A 187 -9.37 -22.91 97.51
CA LYS A 187 -9.03 -22.06 98.70
C LYS A 187 -10.28 -21.45 99.36
N ALA A 188 -11.28 -21.05 98.57
CA ALA A 188 -12.53 -20.54 99.12
C ALA A 188 -13.33 -21.65 99.88
N ALA A 189 -13.34 -22.89 99.36
CA ALA A 189 -13.98 -24.02 100.02
C ALA A 189 -13.24 -24.42 101.31
N ALA A 190 -11.91 -24.33 101.34
CA ALA A 190 -11.14 -24.57 102.57
C ALA A 190 -11.38 -23.51 103.64
N LYS A 191 -11.56 -22.22 103.28
CA LYS A 191 -11.94 -21.16 104.24
C LYS A 191 -13.37 -21.27 104.80
N LYS A 192 -14.27 -21.97 104.15
CA LYS A 192 -15.63 -22.21 104.67
C LYS A 192 -15.71 -23.40 105.58
N LYS A 193 -14.67 -24.24 105.69
CA LYS A 193 -14.60 -25.41 106.58
C LYS A 193 -13.80 -25.19 107.89
N ALA A 194 -13.15 -24.06 108.02
CA ALA A 194 -12.54 -23.55 109.20
C ALA A 194 -13.45 -22.51 109.88
#